data_94833b1e7590331a72789f35e1ca9df9
#
_entry.id   94833b1e7590331a72789f35e1ca9df9
#
_cell.length_a   1.000
_cell.length_b   1.000
_cell.length_c   1.000
_cell.angle_alpha   90.00
_cell.angle_beta   90.00
_cell.angle_gamma   90.00
#
_symmetry.space_group_name_H-M   'P 1'
#
loop_
_entity.id
_entity.type
_entity.pdbx_description
1 polymer ?
#
loop_
_entity_poly.entity_id
_entity_poly.type
_entity_poly.pdbx_seq_one_letter_code
_entity_poly.pdbx_strand_id
1 'polypeptide(L)'
;MSGILHYSSREIVLELFGEFEEDLGISFNLGKHLEKIYGFTSDGNILILNTYGEPMVYLSYPGFSITKYRVKDFKIYSVFYNEVENFDYNSEAFKKLINELDSEKVKEFKFSFEHIEEWIAKSLVTIKRDKNQTIFKSAVHKYQSTKALIKSVGMNFEDSAILHSSFTNISFTSDYFIKLTSADSKKRLFNDFYHASCKIKDLIEILSNIPLSFTNIEFLVDYKMEDDKRLPLTKGKFFVQHARKSKKWKSNSQQDISLKRLENNFEAILNHWFDKSEELDFIVKQFSKNLHGNLFLENQLVDAIRNLEVYSRNFKNFKIPQRLSDIEEEQKQCLLNFINTNLLEEVRGKFRNRLKFNKKEPSLSERLKNLFDSIDELNQSKIFSNVERELLIKKLTQTRNYYTHGDSKDKYPKLITDISEMYETTLLLREVLRYYIYQELRMKYEYIGF
;
A
#
# COMPACT_ATOMS: atom_id res chain seq x y z
N MET A 1 -11.54 -34.53 -6.95
CA MET A 1 -10.97 -34.44 -5.57
C MET A 1 -11.74 -33.38 -4.80
N SER A 2 -12.01 -33.62 -3.52
CA SER A 2 -12.74 -32.71 -2.64
C SER A 2 -11.79 -32.08 -1.63
N GLY A 3 -12.11 -30.88 -1.13
CA GLY A 3 -11.27 -30.21 -0.14
C GLY A 3 -11.98 -29.06 0.56
N ILE A 4 -11.28 -28.44 1.49
CA ILE A 4 -11.76 -27.28 2.26
C ILE A 4 -10.76 -26.14 2.11
N LEU A 5 -11.24 -24.98 1.67
CA LEU A 5 -10.45 -23.76 1.64
C LEU A 5 -10.68 -22.97 2.93
N HIS A 6 -9.64 -22.84 3.73
CA HIS A 6 -9.62 -22.01 4.93
C HIS A 6 -9.06 -20.64 4.60
N TYR A 7 -9.86 -19.59 4.86
CA TYR A 7 -9.44 -18.21 4.67
C TYR A 7 -9.48 -17.47 6.00
N SER A 8 -8.32 -16.97 6.43
CA SER A 8 -8.19 -16.17 7.65
C SER A 8 -7.27 -14.98 7.43
N SER A 9 -7.24 -14.07 8.40
CA SER A 9 -6.30 -12.94 8.39
C SER A 9 -4.83 -13.35 8.52
N ARG A 10 -4.56 -14.61 8.92
CA ARG A 10 -3.19 -15.11 9.14
C ARG A 10 -2.69 -15.96 8.00
N GLU A 11 -3.57 -16.77 7.42
CA GLU A 11 -3.21 -17.70 6.36
C GLU A 11 -4.40 -18.06 5.48
N ILE A 12 -4.09 -18.50 4.27
CA ILE A 12 -5.03 -19.11 3.35
C ILE A 12 -4.48 -20.50 3.06
N VAL A 13 -5.25 -21.54 3.37
CA VAL A 13 -4.83 -22.93 3.21
C VAL A 13 -5.93 -23.72 2.53
N LEU A 14 -5.57 -24.47 1.48
CA LEU A 14 -6.42 -25.47 0.86
C LEU A 14 -6.05 -26.84 1.42
N GLU A 15 -6.99 -27.53 2.07
CA GLU A 15 -6.87 -28.93 2.46
C GLU A 15 -7.60 -29.78 1.43
N LEU A 16 -6.89 -30.69 0.78
CA LEU A 16 -7.45 -31.66 -0.15
C LEU A 16 -7.47 -33.05 0.49
N PHE A 17 -8.56 -33.80 0.27
CA PHE A 17 -8.70 -35.19 0.68
C PHE A 17 -8.20 -36.07 -0.44
N GLY A 18 -6.94 -36.56 -0.35
CA GLY A 18 -6.22 -37.29 -1.37
C GLY A 18 -5.10 -36.49 -2.06
N GLU A 19 -4.60 -37.01 -3.14
CA GLU A 19 -3.51 -36.46 -3.95
C GLU A 19 -3.92 -36.31 -5.42
N PHE A 20 -3.27 -35.39 -6.17
CA PHE A 20 -3.60 -35.16 -7.59
C PHE A 20 -3.12 -36.26 -8.55
N GLU A 21 -2.24 -37.15 -8.11
CA GLU A 21 -1.77 -38.29 -8.92
C GLU A 21 -2.06 -39.63 -8.21
N GLU A 22 -2.82 -40.48 -8.87
CA GLU A 22 -2.97 -41.92 -8.52
C GLU A 22 -1.84 -42.70 -9.17
N ASP A 23 -0.59 -42.52 -8.77
CA ASP A 23 0.45 -43.47 -9.11
C ASP A 23 0.38 -44.66 -8.13
N LEU A 24 -0.10 -45.79 -8.64
CA LEU A 24 -0.18 -47.09 -7.94
C LEU A 24 1.19 -47.66 -7.55
N GLY A 25 2.27 -46.93 -7.67
CA GLY A 25 3.60 -47.29 -7.20
C GLY A 25 3.86 -46.74 -5.80
N ILE A 26 4.47 -47.58 -4.95
CA ILE A 26 4.95 -47.20 -3.60
C ILE A 26 6.12 -46.21 -3.71
N SER A 27 5.90 -45.06 -4.27
CA SER A 27 6.78 -43.91 -4.15
C SER A 27 6.16 -42.99 -3.12
N PHE A 28 6.90 -42.64 -2.07
CA PHE A 28 6.57 -41.59 -1.15
C PHE A 28 6.63 -40.23 -1.92
N ASN A 29 5.60 -39.99 -2.74
CA ASN A 29 5.47 -38.74 -3.42
C ASN A 29 5.11 -37.66 -2.37
N LEU A 30 6.02 -36.75 -2.15
CA LEU A 30 5.91 -35.58 -1.24
C LEU A 30 4.92 -34.54 -1.78
N GLY A 31 3.82 -34.92 -2.40
CA GLY A 31 2.85 -34.02 -3.02
C GLY A 31 3.42 -33.25 -4.22
N LYS A 32 2.62 -32.99 -5.22
CA LYS A 32 3.05 -32.25 -6.40
C LYS A 32 2.97 -30.74 -6.14
N HIS A 33 4.07 -30.02 -6.36
CA HIS A 33 4.05 -28.56 -6.38
C HIS A 33 3.20 -28.08 -7.56
N LEU A 34 2.17 -27.30 -7.28
CA LEU A 34 1.27 -26.70 -8.26
C LEU A 34 1.26 -25.19 -8.04
N GLU A 35 1.50 -24.42 -9.07
CA GLU A 35 1.44 -22.94 -8.98
C GLU A 35 0.00 -22.43 -8.96
N LYS A 36 -0.89 -23.14 -9.68
CA LYS A 36 -2.34 -22.84 -9.74
C LYS A 36 -3.17 -24.09 -9.53
N ILE A 37 -4.26 -23.93 -8.79
CA ILE A 37 -5.27 -24.97 -8.59
C ILE A 37 -6.63 -24.42 -9.01
N TYR A 38 -7.34 -25.18 -9.83
CA TYR A 38 -8.69 -24.88 -10.30
C TYR A 38 -9.69 -25.79 -9.60
N GLY A 39 -10.81 -25.20 -9.22
CA GLY A 39 -11.86 -25.95 -8.54
C GLY A 39 -13.22 -25.27 -8.65
N PHE A 40 -14.20 -25.90 -8.01
CA PHE A 40 -15.55 -25.39 -7.88
C PHE A 40 -15.92 -25.33 -6.41
N THR A 41 -16.61 -24.27 -6.03
CA THR A 41 -17.25 -24.20 -4.73
C THR A 41 -18.53 -25.05 -4.70
N SER A 42 -19.04 -25.37 -3.52
CA SER A 42 -20.29 -26.13 -3.36
C SER A 42 -21.52 -25.49 -3.99
N ASP A 43 -21.49 -24.18 -4.20
CA ASP A 43 -22.53 -23.39 -4.87
C ASP A 43 -22.25 -23.13 -6.36
N GLY A 44 -21.28 -23.87 -6.95
CA GLY A 44 -21.03 -23.91 -8.39
C GLY A 44 -20.17 -22.77 -8.94
N ASN A 45 -19.60 -21.91 -8.09
CA ASN A 45 -18.68 -20.89 -8.56
C ASN A 45 -17.31 -21.48 -8.94
N ILE A 46 -16.64 -20.92 -9.94
CA ILE A 46 -15.29 -21.32 -10.33
C ILE A 46 -14.30 -20.69 -9.35
N LEU A 47 -13.35 -21.50 -8.88
CA LEU A 47 -12.29 -21.12 -7.96
C LEU A 47 -10.93 -21.25 -8.62
N ILE A 48 -10.12 -20.20 -8.61
CA ILE A 48 -8.73 -20.23 -9.07
C ILE A 48 -7.84 -19.78 -7.90
N LEU A 49 -6.94 -20.67 -7.47
CA LEU A 49 -6.03 -20.45 -6.35
C LEU A 49 -4.60 -20.33 -6.88
N ASN A 50 -3.87 -19.33 -6.44
CA ASN A 50 -2.44 -19.21 -6.62
C ASN A 50 -1.73 -19.73 -5.38
N THR A 51 -0.94 -20.79 -5.50
CA THR A 51 -0.24 -21.44 -4.39
C THR A 51 1.22 -21.00 -4.30
N TYR A 52 1.86 -21.30 -3.20
CA TYR A 52 3.30 -21.05 -3.02
C TYR A 52 3.91 -22.06 -2.06
N GLY A 53 5.20 -22.34 -2.29
CA GLY A 53 5.96 -23.32 -1.50
C GLY A 53 5.53 -24.76 -1.75
N GLU A 54 6.17 -25.69 -1.07
CA GLU A 54 5.86 -27.11 -1.17
C GLU A 54 4.59 -27.46 -0.38
N PRO A 55 3.74 -28.36 -0.89
CA PRO A 55 2.58 -28.85 -0.15
C PRO A 55 3.02 -29.72 1.03
N MET A 56 2.20 -29.74 2.06
CA MET A 56 2.39 -30.62 3.21
C MET A 56 1.44 -31.81 3.09
N VAL A 57 1.99 -33.03 3.04
CA VAL A 57 1.22 -34.25 2.95
C VAL A 57 1.18 -34.95 4.30
N TYR A 58 -0.02 -35.24 4.77
CA TYR A 58 -0.28 -36.01 5.99
C TYR A 58 -0.86 -37.37 5.60
N LEU A 59 -0.09 -38.42 5.82
CA LEU A 59 -0.53 -39.77 5.59
C LEU A 59 -1.33 -40.26 6.79
N SER A 60 -2.53 -40.80 6.56
CA SER A 60 -3.37 -41.44 7.58
C SER A 60 -3.63 -42.87 7.19
N TYR A 61 -3.37 -43.80 8.13
CA TYR A 61 -3.70 -45.22 7.93
C TYR A 61 -4.41 -45.79 9.16
N PRO A 62 -5.59 -46.39 9.01
CA PRO A 62 -6.43 -46.37 7.81
C PRO A 62 -7.08 -44.99 7.63
N GLY A 63 -7.15 -44.48 6.37
CA GLY A 63 -7.79 -43.23 6.06
C GLY A 63 -7.29 -42.61 4.76
N PHE A 64 -7.78 -41.44 4.45
CA PHE A 64 -7.33 -40.67 3.29
C PHE A 64 -6.10 -39.84 3.66
N SER A 65 -5.15 -39.74 2.71
CA SER A 65 -4.10 -38.70 2.81
C SER A 65 -4.73 -37.31 2.77
N ILE A 66 -4.15 -36.37 3.48
CA ILE A 66 -4.55 -34.97 3.44
C ILE A 66 -3.37 -34.17 2.91
N THR A 67 -3.59 -33.47 1.81
CA THR A 67 -2.59 -32.59 1.21
C THR A 67 -2.97 -31.14 1.46
N LYS A 68 -2.07 -30.37 2.09
CA LYS A 68 -2.28 -28.95 2.40
C LYS A 68 -1.43 -28.07 1.50
N TYR A 69 -2.09 -27.18 0.75
CA TYR A 69 -1.45 -26.16 -0.06
C TYR A 69 -1.56 -24.81 0.62
N ARG A 70 -0.44 -24.09 0.70
CA ARG A 70 -0.46 -22.67 1.08
C ARG A 70 -0.88 -21.84 -0.11
N VAL A 71 -1.86 -20.98 0.07
CA VAL A 71 -2.43 -20.15 -0.99
C VAL A 71 -2.02 -18.69 -0.76
N LYS A 72 -1.47 -18.07 -1.77
CA LYS A 72 -1.08 -16.65 -1.75
C LYS A 72 -2.30 -15.75 -1.89
N ASP A 73 -3.14 -16.07 -2.84
CA ASP A 73 -4.37 -15.36 -3.18
C ASP A 73 -5.30 -16.29 -3.98
N PHE A 74 -6.57 -15.94 -4.05
CA PHE A 74 -7.52 -16.67 -4.87
C PHE A 74 -8.62 -15.77 -5.42
N LYS A 75 -9.21 -16.23 -6.55
CA LYS A 75 -10.34 -15.61 -7.22
C LYS A 75 -11.51 -16.57 -7.23
N ILE A 76 -12.70 -16.07 -6.92
CA ILE A 76 -13.97 -16.78 -7.08
C ILE A 76 -14.75 -16.10 -8.19
N TYR A 77 -15.17 -16.87 -9.20
CA TYR A 77 -15.93 -16.36 -10.33
C TYR A 77 -17.35 -16.91 -10.29
N SER A 78 -18.32 -16.00 -10.26
CA SER A 78 -19.74 -16.32 -10.44
C SER A 78 -20.07 -16.14 -11.92
N VAL A 79 -20.46 -17.24 -12.56
CA VAL A 79 -20.85 -17.28 -13.98
C VAL A 79 -22.34 -17.44 -14.09
N PHE A 80 -23.00 -16.59 -14.87
CA PHE A 80 -24.43 -16.69 -15.12
C PHE A 80 -24.67 -17.72 -16.24
N TYR A 81 -25.07 -18.92 -15.85
CA TYR A 81 -25.16 -20.11 -16.71
C TYR A 81 -26.46 -20.22 -17.55
N ASN A 82 -27.11 -19.14 -17.93
CA ASN A 82 -28.35 -19.28 -18.73
C ASN A 82 -28.18 -20.00 -20.09
N GLU A 83 -26.95 -20.41 -20.45
CA GLU A 83 -26.66 -21.07 -21.73
C GLU A 83 -25.93 -22.42 -21.59
N VAL A 84 -25.69 -22.94 -20.37
CA VAL A 84 -24.95 -24.22 -20.18
C VAL A 84 -25.81 -25.18 -19.39
N GLU A 85 -26.75 -25.82 -20.06
CA GLU A 85 -27.62 -26.83 -19.46
C GLU A 85 -26.91 -28.14 -19.10
N ASN A 86 -25.71 -28.40 -19.64
CA ASN A 86 -24.91 -29.58 -19.32
C ASN A 86 -23.44 -29.18 -19.15
N PHE A 87 -23.00 -29.01 -17.91
CA PHE A 87 -21.62 -28.69 -17.61
C PHE A 87 -20.74 -29.95 -17.72
N ASP A 88 -20.16 -30.18 -18.90
CA ASP A 88 -19.10 -31.16 -19.07
C ASP A 88 -17.75 -30.43 -18.95
N TYR A 89 -16.96 -30.79 -17.91
CA TYR A 89 -15.61 -30.25 -17.65
C TYR A 89 -14.62 -30.51 -18.81
N ASN A 90 -14.92 -31.51 -19.65
CA ASN A 90 -14.12 -31.83 -20.83
C ASN A 90 -14.58 -31.08 -22.08
N SER A 91 -15.68 -30.30 -21.98
CA SER A 91 -16.21 -29.58 -23.13
C SER A 91 -15.27 -28.47 -23.59
N GLU A 92 -15.23 -28.24 -24.92
CA GLU A 92 -14.48 -27.11 -25.49
C GLU A 92 -14.97 -25.73 -24.96
N ALA A 93 -16.27 -25.66 -24.63
CA ALA A 93 -16.85 -24.46 -24.03
C ALA A 93 -16.24 -24.19 -22.64
N PHE A 94 -16.06 -25.19 -21.80
CA PHE A 94 -15.43 -25.06 -20.50
C PHE A 94 -13.94 -24.68 -20.62
N LYS A 95 -13.19 -25.36 -21.49
CA LYS A 95 -11.78 -25.00 -21.76
C LYS A 95 -11.63 -23.59 -22.25
N LYS A 96 -12.52 -23.12 -23.14
CA LYS A 96 -12.53 -21.73 -23.59
C LYS A 96 -12.80 -20.75 -22.46
N LEU A 97 -13.75 -21.06 -21.57
CA LEU A 97 -14.04 -20.26 -20.38
C LEU A 97 -12.81 -20.16 -19.46
N ILE A 98 -12.19 -21.29 -19.13
CA ILE A 98 -10.96 -21.30 -18.30
C ILE A 98 -9.86 -20.47 -18.95
N ASN A 99 -9.62 -20.61 -20.24
CA ASN A 99 -8.63 -19.80 -20.96
C ASN A 99 -8.96 -18.30 -20.93
N GLU A 100 -10.24 -17.93 -20.98
CA GLU A 100 -10.67 -16.52 -20.83
C GLU A 100 -10.40 -16.03 -19.41
N LEU A 101 -10.70 -16.80 -18.38
CA LEU A 101 -10.43 -16.48 -16.99
C LEU A 101 -8.91 -16.39 -16.71
N ASP A 102 -8.13 -17.28 -17.31
CA ASP A 102 -6.66 -17.26 -17.22
C ASP A 102 -6.03 -16.06 -17.93
N SER A 103 -6.69 -15.50 -18.94
CA SER A 103 -6.22 -14.26 -19.57
C SER A 103 -6.17 -13.08 -18.60
N GLU A 104 -6.84 -13.23 -17.45
CA GLU A 104 -6.94 -12.26 -16.36
C GLU A 104 -7.41 -10.86 -16.80
N LYS A 105 -8.04 -10.74 -17.97
CA LYS A 105 -8.54 -9.45 -18.49
C LYS A 105 -9.93 -9.14 -17.96
N VAL A 106 -10.08 -7.95 -17.37
CA VAL A 106 -11.32 -7.49 -16.75
C VAL A 106 -11.76 -6.13 -17.32
N LYS A 107 -13.05 -5.83 -17.26
CA LYS A 107 -13.64 -4.56 -17.72
C LYS A 107 -13.78 -3.55 -16.61
N GLU A 108 -14.18 -4.01 -15.43
CA GLU A 108 -14.39 -3.16 -14.26
C GLU A 108 -13.73 -3.80 -13.05
N PHE A 109 -13.22 -2.96 -12.18
CA PHE A 109 -12.62 -3.36 -10.91
C PHE A 109 -13.20 -2.47 -9.81
N LYS A 110 -13.73 -3.09 -8.76
CA LYS A 110 -14.32 -2.42 -7.60
C LYS A 110 -13.59 -2.84 -6.35
N PHE A 111 -13.33 -1.89 -5.48
CA PHE A 111 -12.71 -2.19 -4.19
C PHE A 111 -13.23 -1.29 -3.08
N SER A 112 -13.19 -1.83 -1.88
CA SER A 112 -13.43 -1.12 -0.63
C SER A 112 -12.29 -1.40 0.32
N PHE A 113 -12.08 -0.48 1.28
CA PHE A 113 -11.08 -0.60 2.34
C PHE A 113 -11.68 -0.11 3.66
N GLU A 114 -11.01 -0.42 4.77
CA GLU A 114 -11.42 0.07 6.08
C GLU A 114 -11.54 1.59 6.08
N HIS A 115 -12.58 2.14 6.71
CA HIS A 115 -12.85 3.59 6.78
C HIS A 115 -13.15 4.29 5.44
N ILE A 116 -13.55 3.56 4.40
CA ILE A 116 -13.89 4.17 3.11
C ILE A 116 -15.07 5.15 3.23
N GLU A 117 -16.05 4.85 4.09
CA GLU A 117 -17.21 5.71 4.33
C GLU A 117 -16.80 7.05 4.94
N GLU A 118 -15.95 7.00 5.97
CA GLU A 118 -15.42 8.18 6.64
C GLU A 118 -14.54 9.01 5.68
N TRP A 119 -13.75 8.34 4.82
CA TRP A 119 -12.93 9.04 3.84
C TRP A 119 -13.76 9.67 2.72
N ILE A 120 -14.75 8.97 2.18
CA ILE A 120 -15.65 9.52 1.14
C ILE A 120 -16.47 10.70 1.71
N ALA A 121 -16.96 10.57 2.94
CA ALA A 121 -17.70 11.57 3.70
C ALA A 121 -18.94 12.14 2.97
N LYS A 122 -19.58 11.34 2.09
CA LYS A 122 -20.79 11.66 1.35
C LYS A 122 -21.93 10.79 1.87
N SER A 123 -22.91 11.38 2.55
CA SER A 123 -24.05 10.63 3.10
C SER A 123 -25.14 10.45 2.05
N LEU A 124 -25.66 9.21 1.96
CA LEU A 124 -26.86 8.89 1.15
C LEU A 124 -28.16 9.16 1.89
N VAL A 125 -28.11 9.22 3.22
CA VAL A 125 -29.29 9.36 4.05
C VAL A 125 -29.11 10.48 5.04
N THR A 126 -30.03 11.40 5.10
CA THR A 126 -30.11 12.40 6.17
C THR A 126 -31.21 12.02 7.14
N ILE A 127 -30.86 11.82 8.41
CA ILE A 127 -31.83 11.55 9.48
C ILE A 127 -31.99 12.85 10.28
N LYS A 128 -33.19 13.40 10.27
CA LYS A 128 -33.56 14.54 11.12
C LYS A 128 -34.40 14.04 12.30
N ARG A 129 -33.93 14.32 13.51
CA ARG A 129 -34.67 14.08 14.75
C ARG A 129 -35.36 15.38 15.14
N ASP A 130 -36.66 15.33 15.27
CA ASP A 130 -37.44 16.45 15.85
C ASP A 130 -37.18 16.46 17.38
N LYS A 131 -36.79 17.61 17.91
CA LYS A 131 -36.46 17.73 19.34
C LYS A 131 -37.65 17.42 20.29
N ASN A 132 -38.86 17.52 19.79
CA ASN A 132 -40.08 17.37 20.59
C ASN A 132 -40.95 16.15 20.22
N GLN A 133 -40.56 15.34 19.26
CA GLN A 133 -41.34 14.20 18.78
C GLN A 133 -40.49 12.97 18.54
N THR A 134 -41.03 11.80 18.82
CA THR A 134 -40.45 10.48 18.55
C THR A 134 -40.40 10.14 17.05
N ILE A 135 -40.51 11.13 16.16
CA ILE A 135 -40.60 10.94 14.70
C ILE A 135 -39.21 11.17 14.11
N PHE A 136 -38.67 10.14 13.46
CA PHE A 136 -37.46 10.22 12.63
C PHE A 136 -37.90 10.47 11.18
N LYS A 137 -37.48 11.57 10.58
CA LYS A 137 -37.59 11.79 9.14
C LYS A 137 -36.30 11.42 8.48
N SER A 138 -36.30 10.41 7.61
CA SER A 138 -35.19 10.08 6.75
C SER A 138 -35.41 10.55 5.33
N ALA A 139 -34.44 11.14 4.72
CA ALA A 139 -34.43 11.49 3.30
C ALA A 139 -33.26 10.80 2.61
N VAL A 140 -33.54 10.07 1.54
CA VAL A 140 -32.56 9.47 0.67
C VAL A 140 -32.16 10.49 -0.40
N HIS A 141 -30.85 10.70 -0.57
CA HIS A 141 -30.29 11.62 -1.55
C HIS A 141 -29.71 10.86 -2.74
N LYS A 142 -29.81 11.48 -3.92
CA LYS A 142 -29.08 10.96 -5.09
C LYS A 142 -27.58 11.09 -4.84
N TYR A 143 -26.87 9.98 -4.96
CA TYR A 143 -25.42 9.97 -4.82
C TYR A 143 -24.75 10.74 -5.96
N GLN A 144 -23.86 11.67 -5.60
CA GLN A 144 -23.04 12.40 -6.55
C GLN A 144 -21.62 11.83 -6.50
N SER A 145 -21.27 11.02 -7.51
CA SER A 145 -19.94 10.44 -7.60
C SER A 145 -18.90 11.48 -8.04
N THR A 146 -17.72 11.41 -7.44
CA THR A 146 -16.51 12.07 -7.94
C THR A 146 -15.92 11.21 -9.03
N LYS A 147 -15.58 11.80 -10.18
CA LYS A 147 -14.93 11.14 -11.30
C LYS A 147 -13.58 11.78 -11.53
N ALA A 148 -12.58 10.96 -11.85
CA ALA A 148 -11.24 11.42 -12.19
C ALA A 148 -10.60 10.52 -13.24
N LEU A 149 -9.83 11.10 -14.16
CA LEU A 149 -9.01 10.36 -15.11
C LEU A 149 -7.58 10.27 -14.61
N ILE A 150 -7.08 9.06 -14.38
CA ILE A 150 -5.68 8.79 -14.06
C ILE A 150 -4.90 8.65 -15.38
N LYS A 151 -4.31 9.74 -15.83
CA LYS A 151 -3.73 9.87 -17.18
C LYS A 151 -2.58 8.90 -17.43
N SER A 152 -1.64 8.77 -16.48
CA SER A 152 -0.44 7.94 -16.63
C SER A 152 -0.75 6.45 -16.84
N VAL A 153 -1.86 5.96 -16.27
CA VAL A 153 -2.30 4.57 -16.44
C VAL A 153 -3.54 4.43 -17.32
N GLY A 154 -4.13 5.54 -17.80
CA GLY A 154 -5.31 5.54 -18.67
C GLY A 154 -6.53 4.85 -18.03
N MET A 155 -6.81 5.14 -16.77
CA MET A 155 -7.93 4.56 -16.00
C MET A 155 -8.85 5.65 -15.49
N ASN A 156 -10.16 5.38 -15.50
CA ASN A 156 -11.15 6.22 -14.85
C ASN A 156 -11.36 5.75 -13.41
N PHE A 157 -11.35 6.68 -12.49
CA PHE A 157 -11.75 6.53 -11.10
C PHE A 157 -13.19 7.04 -10.93
N GLU A 158 -14.01 6.33 -10.17
CA GLU A 158 -15.34 6.77 -9.77
C GLU A 158 -15.66 6.21 -8.37
N ASP A 159 -15.99 7.09 -7.40
CA ASP A 159 -16.55 6.64 -6.14
C ASP A 159 -18.04 6.35 -6.29
N SER A 160 -18.55 5.38 -5.56
CA SER A 160 -19.95 4.95 -5.65
C SER A 160 -20.43 4.40 -4.31
N ALA A 161 -21.75 4.36 -4.15
CA ALA A 161 -22.36 3.77 -2.97
C ALA A 161 -23.68 3.06 -3.32
N ILE A 162 -23.96 1.97 -2.59
CA ILE A 162 -25.22 1.22 -2.68
C ILE A 162 -25.92 1.36 -1.34
N LEU A 163 -27.17 1.78 -1.37
CA LEU A 163 -28.02 1.86 -0.19
C LEU A 163 -28.84 0.58 -0.04
N HIS A 164 -28.71 -0.07 1.08
CA HIS A 164 -29.54 -1.18 1.50
C HIS A 164 -30.58 -0.69 2.52
N SER A 165 -31.84 -0.96 2.27
CA SER A 165 -32.93 -0.63 3.19
C SER A 165 -33.63 -1.90 3.64
N SER A 166 -33.82 -2.06 4.95
CA SER A 166 -34.66 -3.11 5.52
C SER A 166 -35.91 -2.47 6.08
N PHE A 167 -37.08 -2.83 5.53
CA PHE A 167 -38.37 -2.35 6.04
C PHE A 167 -38.82 -3.04 7.33
N THR A 168 -38.29 -4.24 7.58
CA THR A 168 -38.63 -5.01 8.80
C THR A 168 -37.99 -4.44 10.07
N ASN A 169 -36.79 -3.87 9.97
CA ASN A 169 -36.03 -3.31 11.10
C ASN A 169 -35.77 -1.80 10.98
N ILE A 170 -36.34 -1.13 10.02
CA ILE A 170 -36.14 0.31 9.75
C ILE A 170 -34.65 0.67 9.81
N SER A 171 -33.82 -0.09 9.11
CA SER A 171 -32.38 0.15 9.05
C SER A 171 -31.93 0.52 7.64
N PHE A 172 -30.98 1.45 7.59
CA PHE A 172 -30.30 1.84 6.35
C PHE A 172 -28.81 1.54 6.52
N THR A 173 -28.27 0.75 5.62
CA THR A 173 -26.81 0.51 5.54
C THR A 173 -26.34 0.92 4.14
N SER A 174 -25.14 1.45 4.05
CA SER A 174 -24.55 1.91 2.79
C SER A 174 -23.22 1.22 2.58
N ASP A 175 -23.06 0.59 1.43
CA ASP A 175 -21.79 0.03 0.99
C ASP A 175 -21.11 1.01 0.04
N TYR A 176 -19.97 1.52 0.45
CA TYR A 176 -19.14 2.43 -0.35
C TYR A 176 -18.02 1.66 -1.04
N PHE A 177 -17.74 2.03 -2.29
CA PHE A 177 -16.66 1.44 -3.06
C PHE A 177 -16.10 2.42 -4.09
N ILE A 178 -14.89 2.13 -4.54
CA ILE A 178 -14.24 2.81 -5.66
C ILE A 178 -14.31 1.86 -6.86
N LYS A 179 -14.69 2.41 -8.01
CA LYS A 179 -14.71 1.71 -9.28
C LYS A 179 -13.60 2.24 -10.18
N LEU A 180 -12.82 1.33 -10.76
CA LEU A 180 -11.86 1.61 -11.80
C LEU A 180 -12.31 0.97 -13.12
N THR A 181 -12.19 1.72 -14.21
CA THR A 181 -12.45 1.26 -15.56
C THR A 181 -11.36 1.76 -16.51
N SER A 182 -11.15 1.08 -17.63
CA SER A 182 -10.24 1.58 -18.65
C SER A 182 -10.80 2.82 -19.33
N ALA A 183 -9.97 3.83 -19.57
CA ALA A 183 -10.37 5.06 -20.27
C ALA A 183 -10.77 4.81 -21.74
N ASP A 184 -10.19 3.79 -22.39
CA ASP A 184 -10.49 3.36 -23.74
C ASP A 184 -11.60 2.30 -23.84
N SER A 185 -12.25 1.99 -22.72
CA SER A 185 -13.32 0.98 -22.57
C SER A 185 -12.91 -0.46 -22.95
N LYS A 186 -11.62 -0.73 -23.13
CA LYS A 186 -11.12 -2.09 -23.40
C LYS A 186 -10.87 -2.85 -22.09
N LYS A 187 -10.90 -4.19 -22.18
CA LYS A 187 -10.45 -5.05 -21.09
C LYS A 187 -8.95 -4.83 -20.83
N ARG A 188 -8.55 -4.77 -19.55
CA ARG A 188 -7.15 -4.71 -19.10
C ARG A 188 -6.84 -5.85 -18.14
N LEU A 189 -5.57 -6.10 -17.91
CA LEU A 189 -5.15 -7.10 -16.94
C LEU A 189 -5.67 -6.75 -15.53
N PHE A 190 -6.13 -7.75 -14.81
CA PHE A 190 -6.54 -7.63 -13.42
C PHE A 190 -5.45 -6.95 -12.57
N ASN A 191 -4.20 -7.34 -12.77
CA ASN A 191 -3.08 -6.82 -12.01
C ASN A 191 -2.87 -5.30 -12.22
N ASP A 192 -3.16 -4.76 -13.42
CA ASP A 192 -3.06 -3.31 -13.64
C ASP A 192 -4.03 -2.54 -12.75
N PHE A 193 -5.28 -3.02 -12.66
CA PHE A 193 -6.29 -2.46 -11.76
C PHE A 193 -5.95 -2.65 -10.28
N TYR A 194 -5.47 -3.84 -9.92
CA TYR A 194 -5.08 -4.14 -8.55
C TYR A 194 -3.92 -3.25 -8.09
N HIS A 195 -2.88 -3.07 -8.91
CA HIS A 195 -1.78 -2.14 -8.63
C HIS A 195 -2.26 -0.70 -8.51
N ALA A 196 -3.16 -0.25 -9.39
CA ALA A 196 -3.75 1.07 -9.28
C ALA A 196 -4.55 1.25 -7.98
N SER A 197 -5.34 0.24 -7.58
CA SER A 197 -6.09 0.26 -6.32
C SER A 197 -5.18 0.29 -5.09
N CYS A 198 -4.05 -0.44 -5.10
CA CYS A 198 -3.04 -0.37 -4.06
C CYS A 198 -2.45 1.05 -3.94
N LYS A 199 -2.07 1.67 -5.06
CA LYS A 199 -1.55 3.05 -5.05
C LYS A 199 -2.57 4.06 -4.51
N ILE A 200 -3.85 3.91 -4.83
CA ILE A 200 -4.92 4.77 -4.28
C ILE A 200 -5.04 4.56 -2.77
N LYS A 201 -5.06 3.31 -2.32
CA LYS A 201 -5.09 2.98 -0.89
C LYS A 201 -3.88 3.57 -0.15
N ASP A 202 -2.68 3.43 -0.71
CA ASP A 202 -1.45 3.96 -0.13
C ASP A 202 -1.45 5.49 -0.03
N LEU A 203 -2.02 6.20 -1.02
CA LEU A 203 -2.26 7.64 -0.94
C LEU A 203 -3.10 7.98 0.29
N ILE A 204 -4.20 7.28 0.47
CA ILE A 204 -5.12 7.53 1.58
C ILE A 204 -4.48 7.18 2.93
N GLU A 205 -3.69 6.10 3.01
CA GLU A 205 -2.91 5.76 4.20
C GLU A 205 -1.94 6.87 4.61
N ILE A 206 -1.20 7.42 3.66
CA ILE A 206 -0.26 8.50 3.92
C ILE A 206 -0.99 9.78 4.35
N LEU A 207 -2.04 10.16 3.65
CA LEU A 207 -2.81 11.34 3.97
C LEU A 207 -3.47 11.23 5.35
N SER A 208 -4.04 10.07 5.69
CA SER A 208 -4.73 9.83 6.96
C SER A 208 -3.80 9.46 8.12
N ASN A 209 -2.58 8.99 7.83
CA ASN A 209 -1.68 8.36 8.80
C ASN A 209 -2.33 7.17 9.55
N ILE A 210 -3.19 6.41 8.84
CA ILE A 210 -3.92 5.25 9.36
C ILE A 210 -3.63 4.05 8.45
N PRO A 211 -3.34 2.85 9.01
CA PRO A 211 -3.24 1.64 8.20
C PRO A 211 -4.61 1.27 7.64
N LEU A 212 -4.67 0.97 6.36
CA LEU A 212 -5.90 0.58 5.66
C LEU A 212 -5.74 -0.79 5.02
N SER A 213 -6.74 -1.65 5.19
CA SER A 213 -6.79 -2.96 4.55
C SER A 213 -7.99 -3.02 3.59
N PHE A 214 -7.84 -3.70 2.46
CA PHE A 214 -8.98 -3.97 1.60
C PHE A 214 -10.02 -4.82 2.34
N THR A 215 -11.28 -4.42 2.26
CA THR A 215 -12.41 -5.16 2.84
C THR A 215 -13.13 -5.98 1.78
N ASN A 216 -13.16 -5.50 0.55
CA ASN A 216 -13.78 -6.19 -0.58
C ASN A 216 -13.07 -5.80 -1.88
N ILE A 217 -12.85 -6.79 -2.76
CA ILE A 217 -12.36 -6.57 -4.12
C ILE A 217 -13.24 -7.42 -5.05
N GLU A 218 -13.94 -6.74 -5.93
CA GLU A 218 -14.81 -7.33 -6.95
C GLU A 218 -14.40 -6.87 -8.34
N PHE A 219 -14.62 -7.68 -9.34
CA PHE A 219 -14.32 -7.32 -10.71
C PHE A 219 -15.31 -7.92 -11.69
N LEU A 220 -15.44 -7.31 -12.85
CA LEU A 220 -16.30 -7.76 -13.93
C LEU A 220 -15.42 -8.16 -15.12
N VAL A 221 -15.52 -9.41 -15.53
CA VAL A 221 -14.79 -9.94 -16.71
C VAL A 221 -15.51 -9.50 -17.98
N ASP A 222 -16.83 -9.73 -18.04
CA ASP A 222 -17.65 -9.34 -19.18
C ASP A 222 -19.10 -9.06 -18.80
N TYR A 223 -19.85 -8.44 -19.72
CA TYR A 223 -21.29 -8.24 -19.62
C TYR A 223 -21.99 -8.56 -20.96
N LYS A 224 -23.21 -9.04 -20.89
CA LYS A 224 -24.14 -9.22 -22.01
C LYS A 224 -25.06 -8.00 -22.12
N MET A 225 -25.40 -7.63 -23.33
CA MET A 225 -26.45 -6.64 -23.59
C MET A 225 -27.78 -7.37 -23.75
N GLU A 226 -28.79 -7.00 -22.98
CA GLU A 226 -30.14 -7.54 -23.06
C GLU A 226 -31.11 -6.35 -22.84
N ASP A 227 -32.02 -6.14 -23.78
CA ASP A 227 -32.98 -5.02 -23.75
C ASP A 227 -32.34 -3.66 -23.36
N ASP A 228 -31.27 -3.28 -24.02
CA ASP A 228 -30.45 -2.09 -23.73
C ASP A 228 -29.83 -2.01 -22.32
N LYS A 229 -29.96 -3.08 -21.53
CA LYS A 229 -29.35 -3.20 -20.20
C LYS A 229 -28.07 -4.01 -20.27
N ARG A 230 -27.05 -3.55 -19.52
CA ARG A 230 -25.83 -4.30 -19.32
C ARG A 230 -26.01 -5.27 -18.15
N LEU A 231 -26.07 -6.56 -18.45
CA LEU A 231 -26.11 -7.60 -17.43
C LEU A 231 -24.71 -8.21 -17.27
N PRO A 232 -24.23 -8.40 -16.05
CA PRO A 232 -22.91 -9.02 -15.84
C PRO A 232 -22.95 -10.49 -16.24
N LEU A 233 -22.03 -10.90 -17.13
CA LEU A 233 -21.92 -12.29 -17.59
C LEU A 233 -21.02 -13.09 -16.64
N THR A 234 -19.89 -12.52 -16.24
CA THR A 234 -18.96 -13.14 -15.31
C THR A 234 -18.41 -12.10 -14.35
N LYS A 235 -18.71 -12.28 -13.08
CA LYS A 235 -18.20 -11.48 -11.97
C LYS A 235 -17.18 -12.29 -11.18
N GLY A 236 -16.20 -11.61 -10.58
CA GLY A 236 -15.26 -12.23 -9.69
C GLY A 236 -15.07 -11.47 -8.40
N LYS A 237 -14.64 -12.20 -7.38
CA LYS A 237 -14.13 -11.67 -6.11
C LYS A 237 -12.69 -12.11 -5.94
N PHE A 238 -11.86 -11.22 -5.44
CA PHE A 238 -10.45 -11.50 -5.18
C PHE A 238 -10.19 -11.45 -3.68
N PHE A 239 -9.48 -12.46 -3.21
CA PHE A 239 -9.13 -12.64 -1.82
C PHE A 239 -7.61 -12.73 -1.69
N VAL A 240 -7.06 -11.90 -0.85
CA VAL A 240 -5.64 -11.88 -0.54
C VAL A 240 -5.46 -11.71 0.97
N GLN A 241 -4.38 -12.28 1.49
CA GLN A 241 -4.07 -12.12 2.90
C GLN A 241 -3.63 -10.70 3.21
N HIS A 242 -4.24 -10.08 4.19
CA HIS A 242 -3.89 -8.76 4.69
C HIS A 242 -3.58 -8.81 6.17
N ALA A 243 -2.44 -8.28 6.57
CA ALA A 243 -2.17 -8.01 7.98
C ALA A 243 -3.10 -6.89 8.44
N ARG A 244 -4.12 -7.22 9.25
CA ARG A 244 -5.08 -6.25 9.76
C ARG A 244 -4.56 -5.63 11.05
N LYS A 245 -4.33 -4.31 11.03
CA LYS A 245 -4.30 -3.47 12.22
C LYS A 245 -5.40 -2.43 12.06
N SER A 246 -6.50 -2.62 12.75
CA SER A 246 -7.55 -1.61 12.81
C SER A 246 -7.11 -0.47 13.73
N LYS A 247 -7.10 0.74 13.20
CA LYS A 247 -6.92 1.97 13.97
C LYS A 247 -8.15 2.84 13.74
N LYS A 248 -8.71 3.41 14.81
CA LYS A 248 -9.92 4.24 14.68
C LYS A 248 -9.66 5.48 13.83
N TRP A 249 -10.59 5.79 12.94
CA TRP A 249 -10.61 7.04 12.21
C TRP A 249 -10.93 8.20 13.16
N LYS A 250 -10.08 9.22 13.18
CA LYS A 250 -10.28 10.40 14.04
C LYS A 250 -10.99 11.49 13.24
N SER A 251 -12.32 11.54 13.35
CA SER A 251 -13.18 12.40 12.51
C SER A 251 -12.80 13.88 12.46
N ASN A 252 -12.27 14.43 13.54
CA ASN A 252 -11.99 15.86 13.62
C ASN A 252 -10.66 16.30 12.96
N SER A 253 -9.68 15.40 12.92
CA SER A 253 -8.34 15.70 12.39
C SER A 253 -8.12 15.30 10.94
N GLN A 254 -9.08 14.53 10.36
CA GLN A 254 -8.95 13.95 9.02
C GLN A 254 -10.03 14.42 8.05
N GLN A 255 -10.89 15.36 8.46
CA GLN A 255 -11.96 15.89 7.60
C GLN A 255 -11.44 16.53 6.32
N ASP A 256 -10.28 17.19 6.40
CA ASP A 256 -9.74 17.96 5.28
C ASP A 256 -9.16 17.09 4.15
N ILE A 257 -8.91 15.81 4.42
CA ILE A 257 -8.47 14.82 3.41
C ILE A 257 -9.63 13.98 2.87
N SER A 258 -10.85 14.21 3.31
CA SER A 258 -12.01 13.49 2.79
C SER A 258 -12.23 13.78 1.31
N LEU A 259 -12.68 12.76 0.56
CA LEU A 259 -12.94 12.91 -0.87
C LEU A 259 -13.88 14.07 -1.16
N LYS A 260 -14.93 14.26 -0.33
CA LYS A 260 -15.85 15.38 -0.44
C LYS A 260 -15.17 16.76 -0.38
N ARG A 261 -14.13 16.91 0.47
CA ARG A 261 -13.35 18.15 0.58
C ARG A 261 -12.36 18.34 -0.57
N LEU A 262 -11.81 17.23 -1.05
CA LEU A 262 -10.85 17.22 -2.14
C LEU A 262 -11.50 17.24 -3.52
N GLU A 263 -12.81 17.10 -3.63
CA GLU A 263 -13.57 16.82 -4.87
C GLU A 263 -13.15 17.71 -6.04
N ASN A 264 -13.01 19.01 -5.82
CA ASN A 264 -12.67 19.96 -6.90
C ASN A 264 -11.23 19.80 -7.44
N ASN A 265 -10.31 19.24 -6.65
CA ASN A 265 -8.89 19.11 -7.00
C ASN A 265 -8.45 17.64 -7.05
N PHE A 266 -9.34 16.70 -6.77
CA PHE A 266 -8.98 15.29 -6.57
C PHE A 266 -8.31 14.67 -7.80
N GLU A 267 -8.79 14.97 -9.00
CA GLU A 267 -8.16 14.49 -10.23
C GLU A 267 -6.71 14.96 -10.37
N ALA A 268 -6.43 16.22 -10.05
CA ALA A 268 -5.07 16.75 -10.10
C ALA A 268 -4.17 16.08 -9.05
N ILE A 269 -4.66 15.93 -7.81
CA ILE A 269 -3.96 15.24 -6.72
C ILE A 269 -3.64 13.80 -7.12
N LEU A 270 -4.63 13.08 -7.64
CA LEU A 270 -4.48 11.68 -8.04
C LEU A 270 -3.46 11.54 -9.19
N ASN A 271 -3.49 12.44 -10.19
CA ASN A 271 -2.50 12.43 -11.27
C ASN A 271 -1.09 12.73 -10.74
N HIS A 272 -0.90 13.75 -9.88
CA HIS A 272 0.41 14.01 -9.28
C HIS A 272 0.94 12.82 -8.46
N TRP A 273 0.04 12.13 -7.72
CA TRP A 273 0.41 10.91 -7.00
C TRP A 273 0.91 9.80 -7.93
N PHE A 274 0.18 9.53 -9.01
CA PHE A 274 0.56 8.49 -9.96
C PHE A 274 1.83 8.84 -10.73
N ASP A 275 2.00 10.11 -11.12
CA ASP A 275 3.19 10.60 -11.83
C ASP A 275 4.47 10.47 -10.99
N LYS A 276 4.34 10.64 -9.66
CA LYS A 276 5.45 10.54 -8.72
C LYS A 276 5.60 9.16 -8.07
N SER A 277 4.78 8.21 -8.46
CA SER A 277 4.68 6.92 -7.77
C SER A 277 5.97 6.09 -7.79
N GLU A 278 6.79 6.19 -8.85
CA GLU A 278 8.07 5.47 -8.94
C GLU A 278 9.12 6.09 -8.01
N GLU A 279 9.21 7.43 -7.98
CA GLU A 279 10.14 8.16 -7.13
C GLU A 279 9.82 8.00 -5.65
N LEU A 280 8.53 7.85 -5.32
CA LEU A 280 8.02 7.66 -3.95
C LEU A 280 7.93 6.20 -3.52
N ASP A 281 8.09 5.22 -4.40
CA ASP A 281 7.81 3.80 -4.13
C ASP A 281 8.51 3.27 -2.86
N PHE A 282 9.80 3.55 -2.72
CA PHE A 282 10.54 3.14 -1.52
C PHE A 282 9.96 3.76 -0.24
N ILE A 283 9.68 5.06 -0.27
CA ILE A 283 9.16 5.82 0.87
C ILE A 283 7.78 5.30 1.27
N VAL A 284 6.90 5.09 0.29
CA VAL A 284 5.54 4.57 0.49
C VAL A 284 5.56 3.18 1.10
N LYS A 285 6.38 2.27 0.57
CA LYS A 285 6.52 0.90 1.09
C LYS A 285 7.00 0.88 2.54
N GLN A 286 8.00 1.71 2.88
CA GLN A 286 8.49 1.80 4.26
C GLN A 286 7.47 2.46 5.19
N PHE A 287 6.77 3.48 4.73
CA PHE A 287 5.72 4.16 5.49
C PHE A 287 4.57 3.18 5.80
N SER A 288 4.03 2.51 4.80
CA SER A 288 2.96 1.52 4.95
C SER A 288 3.40 0.35 5.85
N LYS A 289 4.60 -0.21 5.64
CA LYS A 289 5.18 -1.24 6.50
C LYS A 289 5.20 -0.82 7.98
N ASN A 290 5.59 0.44 8.26
CA ASN A 290 5.62 0.97 9.62
C ASN A 290 4.22 1.20 10.21
N LEU A 291 3.21 1.50 9.37
CA LEU A 291 1.83 1.60 9.81
C LEU A 291 1.23 0.23 10.16
N HIS A 292 1.46 -0.77 9.32
CA HIS A 292 0.88 -2.12 9.43
C HIS A 292 1.68 -3.07 10.31
N GLY A 293 3.00 -2.86 10.43
CA GLY A 293 3.93 -3.79 11.06
C GLY A 293 4.01 -3.68 12.58
N ASN A 294 4.38 -4.80 13.23
CA ASN A 294 4.85 -4.83 14.61
C ASN A 294 6.39 -4.74 14.60
N LEU A 295 6.91 -3.65 14.06
CA LEU A 295 8.34 -3.41 14.08
C LEU A 295 8.78 -2.89 15.44
N PHE A 296 9.98 -3.27 15.88
CA PHE A 296 10.64 -2.63 17.01
C PHE A 296 10.74 -1.12 16.75
N LEU A 297 10.61 -0.34 17.80
CA LEU A 297 10.53 1.11 17.69
C LEU A 297 11.80 1.71 17.10
N GLU A 298 12.95 1.12 17.41
CA GLU A 298 14.26 1.48 16.84
C GLU A 298 14.25 1.38 15.30
N ASN A 299 13.69 0.30 14.78
CA ASN A 299 13.56 0.12 13.32
C ASN A 299 12.61 1.13 12.70
N GLN A 300 11.49 1.45 13.39
CA GLN A 300 10.55 2.48 12.92
C GLN A 300 11.23 3.85 12.85
N LEU A 301 12.03 4.22 13.85
CA LEU A 301 12.77 5.48 13.88
C LEU A 301 13.83 5.53 12.76
N VAL A 302 14.62 4.48 12.60
CA VAL A 302 15.64 4.39 11.53
C VAL A 302 15.00 4.46 10.14
N ASP A 303 13.88 3.76 9.93
CA ASP A 303 13.12 3.82 8.67
C ASP A 303 12.55 5.23 8.41
N ALA A 304 12.07 5.94 9.45
CA ALA A 304 11.60 7.32 9.33
C ALA A 304 12.72 8.28 8.92
N ILE A 305 13.91 8.15 9.52
CA ILE A 305 15.10 8.93 9.15
C ILE A 305 15.50 8.64 7.70
N ARG A 306 15.52 7.36 7.33
CA ARG A 306 15.88 6.92 5.99
C ARG A 306 14.89 7.42 4.92
N ASN A 307 13.61 7.45 5.24
CA ASN A 307 12.60 7.99 4.33
C ASN A 307 12.85 9.46 4.02
N LEU A 308 13.20 10.29 5.00
CA LEU A 308 13.57 11.69 4.79
C LEU A 308 14.87 11.83 3.99
N GLU A 309 15.87 10.97 4.25
CA GLU A 309 17.11 10.93 3.47
C GLU A 309 16.82 10.62 1.99
N VAL A 310 16.02 9.59 1.71
CA VAL A 310 15.62 9.21 0.35
C VAL A 310 14.79 10.30 -0.32
N TYR A 311 13.82 10.90 0.40
CA TYR A 311 13.06 12.02 -0.11
C TYR A 311 13.98 13.19 -0.51
N SER A 312 14.92 13.55 0.37
CA SER A 312 15.91 14.60 0.09
C SER A 312 16.73 14.33 -1.17
N ARG A 313 17.10 13.07 -1.42
CA ARG A 313 17.87 12.68 -2.62
C ARG A 313 17.03 12.77 -3.89
N ASN A 314 15.79 12.32 -3.84
CA ASN A 314 14.95 12.22 -5.02
C ASN A 314 14.32 13.56 -5.43
N PHE A 315 13.93 14.39 -4.47
CA PHE A 315 13.12 15.58 -4.69
C PHE A 315 13.82 16.92 -4.41
N LYS A 316 14.97 16.89 -3.70
CA LYS A 316 15.68 18.13 -3.34
C LYS A 316 17.09 18.12 -3.92
N ASN A 317 17.33 19.02 -4.86
CA ASN A 317 18.64 19.25 -5.45
C ASN A 317 19.49 20.15 -4.52
N PHE A 318 19.90 19.62 -3.36
CA PHE A 318 20.81 20.37 -2.51
C PHE A 318 22.21 20.35 -3.12
N LYS A 319 22.66 21.51 -3.57
CA LYS A 319 24.03 21.70 -4.02
C LYS A 319 24.84 22.27 -2.87
N ILE A 320 26.01 21.71 -2.63
CA ILE A 320 27.03 22.35 -1.77
C ILE A 320 27.36 23.70 -2.43
N PRO A 321 27.42 24.82 -1.69
CA PRO A 321 27.79 26.10 -2.27
C PRO A 321 29.10 26.00 -3.05
N GLN A 322 29.14 26.47 -4.28
CA GLN A 322 30.28 26.37 -5.22
C GLN A 322 31.58 26.84 -4.57
N ARG A 323 31.52 27.96 -3.83
CA ARG A 323 32.67 28.52 -3.11
C ARG A 323 33.31 27.54 -2.09
N LEU A 324 32.51 26.79 -1.35
CA LEU A 324 33.03 25.78 -0.41
C LEU A 324 33.61 24.57 -1.14
N SER A 325 33.00 24.17 -2.26
CA SER A 325 33.50 23.10 -3.09
C SER A 325 34.86 23.44 -3.72
N ASP A 326 35.06 24.68 -4.13
CA ASP A 326 36.32 25.16 -4.73
C ASP A 326 37.44 25.20 -3.67
N ILE A 327 37.14 25.72 -2.47
CA ILE A 327 38.10 25.73 -1.33
C ILE A 327 38.47 24.31 -0.93
N GLU A 328 37.53 23.40 -0.81
CA GLU A 328 37.78 22.00 -0.45
C GLU A 328 38.66 21.31 -1.50
N GLU A 329 38.43 21.56 -2.79
CA GLU A 329 39.23 20.96 -3.86
C GLU A 329 40.67 21.52 -3.86
N GLU A 330 40.85 22.83 -3.62
CA GLU A 330 42.17 23.46 -3.50
C GLU A 330 42.92 22.86 -2.31
N GLN A 331 42.33 22.77 -1.13
CA GLN A 331 42.93 22.18 0.06
C GLN A 331 43.26 20.68 -0.13
N LYS A 332 42.39 19.97 -0.84
CA LYS A 332 42.60 18.58 -1.19
C LYS A 332 43.81 18.41 -2.10
N GLN A 333 44.01 19.27 -3.10
CA GLN A 333 45.21 19.26 -3.94
C GLN A 333 46.46 19.52 -3.15
N CYS A 334 46.47 20.47 -2.22
CA CYS A 334 47.57 20.72 -1.29
C CYS A 334 47.92 19.47 -0.46
N LEU A 335 46.90 18.78 0.09
CA LEU A 335 47.10 17.54 0.85
C LEU A 335 47.63 16.40 -0.03
N LEU A 336 47.13 16.26 -1.26
CA LEU A 336 47.63 15.25 -2.20
C LEU A 336 49.11 15.48 -2.53
N ASN A 337 49.52 16.74 -2.76
CA ASN A 337 50.89 17.11 -2.99
C ASN A 337 51.77 16.78 -1.76
N PHE A 338 51.30 17.13 -0.57
CA PHE A 338 52.01 16.79 0.68
C PHE A 338 52.20 15.28 0.84
N ILE A 339 51.16 14.46 0.59
CA ILE A 339 51.22 12.99 0.65
C ILE A 339 52.28 12.47 -0.32
N ASN A 340 52.33 13.04 -1.53
CA ASN A 340 53.22 12.58 -2.58
C ASN A 340 54.68 12.90 -2.30
N THR A 341 54.94 14.05 -1.64
CA THR A 341 56.31 14.54 -1.39
C THR A 341 56.87 14.10 -0.05
N ASN A 342 56.02 14.02 0.99
CA ASN A 342 56.50 13.87 2.38
C ASN A 342 56.25 12.51 3.03
N LEU A 343 55.35 11.67 2.46
CA LEU A 343 55.09 10.35 3.05
C LEU A 343 55.88 9.25 2.37
N LEU A 344 56.17 8.20 3.12
CA LEU A 344 56.82 6.97 2.63
C LEU A 344 55.92 6.30 1.57
N GLU A 345 56.51 5.76 0.52
CA GLU A 345 55.80 5.20 -0.64
C GLU A 345 54.78 4.11 -0.24
N GLU A 346 55.14 3.28 0.72
CA GLU A 346 54.32 2.17 1.24
C GLU A 346 52.99 2.62 1.82
N VAL A 347 52.87 3.85 2.34
CA VAL A 347 51.66 4.38 2.98
C VAL A 347 50.91 5.38 2.13
N ARG A 348 51.54 5.94 1.08
CA ARG A 348 50.91 6.96 0.17
C ARG A 348 49.57 6.50 -0.38
N GLY A 349 49.47 5.23 -0.82
CA GLY A 349 48.24 4.67 -1.39
C GLY A 349 47.05 4.67 -0.43
N LYS A 350 47.30 4.38 0.86
CA LYS A 350 46.26 4.38 1.90
C LYS A 350 45.74 5.79 2.15
N PHE A 351 46.60 6.80 2.20
CA PHE A 351 46.22 8.20 2.42
C PHE A 351 45.53 8.80 1.19
N ARG A 352 46.04 8.55 -0.02
CA ARG A 352 45.38 8.95 -1.28
C ARG A 352 43.97 8.39 -1.39
N ASN A 353 43.75 7.11 -1.05
CA ASN A 353 42.45 6.49 -1.10
C ASN A 353 41.47 7.13 -0.11
N ARG A 354 41.91 7.58 1.07
CA ARG A 354 41.09 8.31 2.02
C ARG A 354 40.68 9.71 1.52
N LEU A 355 41.55 10.37 0.74
CA LEU A 355 41.23 11.67 0.13
C LEU A 355 40.42 11.58 -1.16
N LYS A 356 40.32 10.41 -1.80
CA LYS A 356 39.54 10.19 -3.02
C LYS A 356 38.04 10.18 -2.78
N PHE A 357 37.57 10.14 -1.55
CA PHE A 357 36.14 10.28 -1.24
C PHE A 357 35.73 11.72 -1.49
N ASN A 358 35.37 12.02 -2.74
CA ASN A 358 34.69 13.24 -3.11
C ASN A 358 33.28 13.18 -2.56
N LYS A 359 33.03 13.79 -1.42
CA LYS A 359 31.68 14.06 -0.96
C LYS A 359 31.11 15.22 -1.79
N LYS A 360 30.75 14.95 -3.04
CA LYS A 360 29.86 15.86 -3.81
C LYS A 360 28.41 15.79 -3.31
N GLU A 361 28.13 14.83 -2.42
CA GLU A 361 26.79 14.64 -1.88
C GLU A 361 26.70 15.18 -0.44
N PRO A 362 25.63 15.92 -0.11
CA PRO A 362 25.36 16.35 1.25
C PRO A 362 25.28 15.18 2.22
N SER A 363 25.82 15.35 3.41
CA SER A 363 25.71 14.39 4.53
C SER A 363 24.25 14.29 4.99
N LEU A 364 23.92 13.24 5.76
CA LEU A 364 22.60 13.10 6.37
C LEU A 364 22.22 14.31 7.20
N SER A 365 23.15 14.84 8.00
CA SER A 365 22.93 16.03 8.84
C SER A 365 22.56 17.26 8.00
N GLU A 366 23.29 17.50 6.91
CA GLU A 366 23.01 18.60 5.98
C GLU A 366 21.65 18.43 5.28
N ARG A 367 21.32 17.21 4.87
CA ARG A 367 20.02 16.90 4.25
C ARG A 367 18.86 17.16 5.22
N LEU A 368 18.96 16.68 6.46
CA LEU A 368 17.95 16.90 7.48
C LEU A 368 17.83 18.40 7.82
N LYS A 369 18.93 19.11 7.94
CA LYS A 369 18.92 20.57 8.18
C LYS A 369 18.19 21.29 7.05
N ASN A 370 18.56 21.02 5.80
CA ASN A 370 17.90 21.63 4.65
C ASN A 370 16.40 21.32 4.59
N LEU A 371 16.00 20.07 4.89
CA LEU A 371 14.59 19.72 4.96
C LEU A 371 13.88 20.52 6.05
N PHE A 372 14.39 20.53 7.27
CA PHE A 372 13.74 21.21 8.39
C PHE A 372 13.65 22.73 8.19
N ASP A 373 14.69 23.34 7.61
CA ASP A 373 14.73 24.79 7.34
C ASP A 373 13.86 25.20 6.14
N SER A 374 13.54 24.26 5.22
CA SER A 374 12.68 24.50 4.04
C SER A 374 11.19 24.40 4.32
N ILE A 375 10.77 23.99 5.52
CA ILE A 375 9.36 24.00 5.93
C ILE A 375 8.96 25.44 6.19
N ASP A 376 7.77 25.87 5.79
CA ASP A 376 7.28 27.22 6.07
C ASP A 376 7.12 27.48 7.58
N GLU A 377 7.25 28.75 7.98
CA GLU A 377 7.28 29.15 9.40
C GLU A 377 6.07 28.67 10.20
N LEU A 378 4.87 28.70 9.61
CA LEU A 378 3.65 28.27 10.28
C LEU A 378 3.69 26.78 10.62
N ASN A 379 4.10 25.95 9.67
CA ASN A 379 4.21 24.49 9.87
C ASN A 379 5.44 24.13 10.69
N GLN A 380 6.55 24.87 10.57
CA GLN A 380 7.69 24.71 11.48
C GLN A 380 7.30 24.90 12.94
N SER A 381 6.58 25.98 13.26
CA SER A 381 6.16 26.27 14.63
C SER A 381 5.24 25.20 15.22
N LYS A 382 4.43 24.54 14.39
CA LYS A 382 3.54 23.45 14.79
C LYS A 382 4.28 22.12 14.95
N ILE A 383 5.10 21.74 13.95
CA ILE A 383 5.79 20.45 13.93
C ILE A 383 6.90 20.39 14.99
N PHE A 384 7.65 21.49 15.15
CA PHE A 384 8.79 21.56 16.07
C PHE A 384 8.51 22.41 17.32
N SER A 385 7.27 22.53 17.77
CA SER A 385 6.84 23.45 18.83
C SER A 385 7.68 23.40 20.12
N ASN A 386 8.24 22.24 20.47
CA ASN A 386 9.01 22.04 21.70
C ASN A 386 10.37 21.35 21.41
N VAL A 387 10.89 21.47 20.19
CA VAL A 387 12.06 20.71 19.76
C VAL A 387 13.17 21.63 19.26
N GLU A 388 14.35 21.54 19.86
CA GLU A 388 15.56 22.18 19.35
C GLU A 388 16.06 21.42 18.11
N ARG A 389 15.88 22.00 16.93
CA ARG A 389 16.15 21.35 15.64
C ARG A 389 17.59 20.89 15.45
N GLU A 390 18.58 21.70 15.84
CA GLU A 390 19.98 21.34 15.71
C GLU A 390 20.38 20.15 16.60
N LEU A 391 19.85 20.11 17.81
CA LEU A 391 20.04 18.98 18.71
C LEU A 391 19.37 17.72 18.17
N LEU A 392 18.14 17.87 17.66
CA LEU A 392 17.41 16.76 17.02
C LEU A 392 18.20 16.19 15.85
N ILE A 393 18.72 17.01 14.93
CA ILE A 393 19.54 16.57 13.79
C ILE A 393 20.75 15.74 14.25
N LYS A 394 21.46 16.20 15.28
CA LYS A 394 22.59 15.48 15.87
C LYS A 394 22.14 14.12 16.43
N LYS A 395 21.05 14.09 17.18
CA LYS A 395 20.47 12.86 17.73
C LYS A 395 20.09 11.87 16.62
N LEU A 396 19.37 12.32 15.58
CA LEU A 396 18.93 11.50 14.45
C LEU A 396 20.12 10.90 13.69
N THR A 397 21.14 11.71 13.41
CA THR A 397 22.34 11.28 12.69
C THR A 397 23.08 10.20 13.48
N GLN A 398 23.25 10.40 14.79
CA GLN A 398 23.93 9.43 15.66
C GLN A 398 23.11 8.16 15.82
N THR A 399 21.80 8.26 16.00
CA THR A 399 20.89 7.12 16.13
C THR A 399 20.91 6.25 14.87
N ARG A 400 20.80 6.87 13.69
CA ARG A 400 20.85 6.13 12.41
C ARG A 400 22.21 5.44 12.24
N ASN A 401 23.32 6.12 12.54
CA ASN A 401 24.64 5.54 12.41
C ASN A 401 24.85 4.37 13.36
N TYR A 402 24.44 4.49 14.62
CA TYR A 402 24.52 3.43 15.60
C TYR A 402 23.78 2.16 15.13
N TYR A 403 22.50 2.28 14.77
CA TYR A 403 21.69 1.12 14.36
C TYR A 403 22.08 0.57 12.98
N THR A 404 22.76 1.36 12.14
CA THR A 404 23.20 0.89 10.82
C THR A 404 24.57 0.20 10.88
N HIS A 405 25.48 0.67 11.70
CA HIS A 405 26.88 0.19 11.73
C HIS A 405 27.17 -0.75 12.88
N GLY A 406 26.31 -0.79 13.92
CA GLY A 406 26.51 -1.65 15.09
C GLY A 406 27.72 -1.29 15.95
N ASP A 407 28.17 -0.03 15.91
CA ASP A 407 29.31 0.47 16.66
C ASP A 407 29.03 0.52 18.18
N SER A 408 30.06 0.78 19.00
CA SER A 408 29.92 1.01 20.45
C SER A 408 29.07 2.27 20.73
N LYS A 409 28.20 2.21 21.73
CA LYS A 409 27.35 3.35 22.19
C LYS A 409 28.18 4.59 22.57
N ASP A 410 29.39 4.39 23.07
CA ASP A 410 30.29 5.47 23.52
C ASP A 410 30.66 6.44 22.39
N LYS A 411 30.59 5.98 21.12
CA LYS A 411 30.81 6.82 19.94
C LYS A 411 29.66 7.79 19.67
N TYR A 412 28.49 7.58 20.30
CA TYR A 412 27.25 8.28 19.99
C TYR A 412 26.60 8.89 21.25
N PRO A 413 27.20 9.92 21.85
CA PRO A 413 26.74 10.49 23.12
C PRO A 413 25.32 11.14 23.04
N LYS A 414 24.78 11.33 21.84
CA LYS A 414 23.44 11.86 21.61
C LYS A 414 22.48 10.82 21.03
N LEU A 415 22.82 9.53 21.16
CA LEU A 415 21.96 8.43 20.76
C LEU A 415 20.60 8.50 21.48
N ILE A 416 19.51 8.40 20.75
CA ILE A 416 18.18 8.26 21.34
C ILE A 416 18.03 6.82 21.84
N THR A 417 17.84 6.65 23.14
CA THR A 417 17.67 5.34 23.79
C THR A 417 16.36 5.26 24.58
N ASP A 418 15.77 6.41 24.91
CA ASP A 418 14.49 6.46 25.62
C ASP A 418 13.35 6.09 24.68
N ILE A 419 12.46 5.20 25.14
CA ILE A 419 11.35 4.65 24.33
C ILE A 419 10.33 5.74 23.96
N SER A 420 10.03 6.64 24.89
CA SER A 420 9.07 7.72 24.65
C SER A 420 9.63 8.71 23.65
N GLU A 421 10.90 9.09 23.81
CA GLU A 421 11.59 9.98 22.86
C GLU A 421 11.67 9.35 21.47
N MET A 422 11.96 8.04 21.35
CA MET A 422 11.95 7.33 20.07
C MET A 422 10.58 7.39 19.40
N TYR A 423 9.53 7.13 20.18
CA TYR A 423 8.15 7.14 19.66
C TYR A 423 7.75 8.53 19.18
N GLU A 424 7.91 9.56 20.01
CA GLU A 424 7.58 10.94 19.67
C GLU A 424 8.38 11.45 18.47
N THR A 425 9.69 11.13 18.44
CA THR A 425 10.55 11.47 17.31
C THR A 425 10.09 10.78 16.02
N THR A 426 9.71 9.51 16.10
CA THR A 426 9.20 8.78 14.93
C THR A 426 7.93 9.43 14.37
N LEU A 427 7.00 9.83 15.26
CA LEU A 427 5.78 10.52 14.85
C LEU A 427 6.09 11.88 14.22
N LEU A 428 7.00 12.66 14.82
CA LEU A 428 7.45 13.94 14.28
C LEU A 428 8.03 13.79 12.87
N LEU A 429 8.95 12.84 12.66
CA LEU A 429 9.54 12.60 11.33
C LEU A 429 8.52 12.17 10.28
N ARG A 430 7.49 11.40 10.68
CA ARG A 430 6.36 11.07 9.79
C ARG A 430 5.59 12.32 9.39
N GLU A 431 5.35 13.27 10.30
CA GLU A 431 4.67 14.51 9.98
C GLU A 431 5.52 15.40 9.04
N VAL A 432 6.83 15.47 9.23
CA VAL A 432 7.75 16.13 8.29
C VAL A 432 7.65 15.49 6.90
N LEU A 433 7.66 14.16 6.83
CA LEU A 433 7.53 13.46 5.56
C LEU A 433 6.19 13.74 4.87
N ARG A 434 5.09 13.70 5.64
CA ARG A 434 3.74 14.01 5.14
C ARG A 434 3.66 15.43 4.62
N TYR A 435 4.23 16.41 5.33
CA TYR A 435 4.31 17.78 4.84
C TYR A 435 4.89 17.85 3.42
N TYR A 436 6.00 17.16 3.19
CA TYR A 436 6.63 17.16 1.88
C TYR A 436 5.81 16.41 0.82
N ILE A 437 5.18 15.29 1.16
CA ILE A 437 4.29 14.58 0.23
C ILE A 437 3.11 15.47 -0.17
N TYR A 438 2.52 16.22 0.77
CA TYR A 438 1.46 17.17 0.45
C TYR A 438 1.95 18.27 -0.52
N GLN A 439 3.19 18.75 -0.38
CA GLN A 439 3.78 19.71 -1.33
C GLN A 439 3.91 19.09 -2.74
N GLU A 440 4.39 17.85 -2.84
CA GLU A 440 4.49 17.15 -4.13
C GLU A 440 3.12 16.94 -4.80
N LEU A 441 2.08 16.78 -4.01
CA LEU A 441 0.68 16.63 -4.46
C LEU A 441 0.00 17.98 -4.72
N ARG A 442 0.68 19.11 -4.46
CA ARG A 442 0.13 20.47 -4.49
C ARG A 442 -1.10 20.65 -3.59
N MET A 443 -1.08 19.97 -2.47
CA MET A 443 -2.10 20.07 -1.43
C MET A 443 -1.65 21.02 -0.33
N LYS A 444 -2.61 21.70 0.29
CA LYS A 444 -2.35 22.42 1.53
C LYS A 444 -2.15 21.41 2.66
N TYR A 445 -0.99 21.46 3.29
CA TYR A 445 -0.72 20.66 4.47
C TYR A 445 -1.43 21.24 5.70
N GLU A 446 -2.09 20.38 6.44
CA GLU A 446 -2.63 20.70 7.77
C GLU A 446 -2.07 19.73 8.79
N TYR A 447 -1.44 20.31 9.84
CA TYR A 447 -0.89 19.52 10.94
C TYR A 447 -2.04 18.88 11.74
N ILE A 448 -2.02 17.56 11.83
CA ILE A 448 -3.10 16.78 12.46
C ILE A 448 -2.86 16.63 13.99
N GLY A 449 -1.61 16.79 14.44
CA GLY A 449 -1.20 16.49 15.82
C GLY A 449 -1.08 14.98 16.09
N PHE A 450 -0.50 14.65 17.22
CA PHE A 450 -0.30 13.27 17.67
C PHE A 450 -1.44 12.77 18.56
#